data_4488c3fa2531a405f5a34a216e002e3e
#
_entry.id   4488c3fa2531a405f5a34a216e002e3e
#
_cell.length_a   1.000
_cell.length_b   1.000
_cell.length_c   1.000
_cell.angle_alpha   90.00
_cell.angle_beta   90.00
_cell.angle_gamma   90.00
#
_symmetry.space_group_name_H-M   'P 1'
#
loop_
_entity.id
_entity.type
_entity.pdbx_description
1 polymer ?
#
loop_
_entity_poly.entity_id
_entity_poly.type
_entity_poly.pdbx_seq_one_letter_code
_entity_poly.pdbx_strand_id
1 'polypeptide(L)'
;MIDFDSRRNALRPIFRLVLILVATLAPSYGATDYIISLANPQQHLVEVQLQLSEGPAQRELQLPVWNALYQVRDFAQYINWVRAQDRAGRPIPVRALDKSRWQIFGAEAGAVVEYQIYIDSFGPFGAQLSSRHAFFNLAQLLMYPVDARNAPMIVRFNQIPEGWHIATPLLSLPDGRFSAESYDRLVDSPVEIGNFKESDFDEDGGHYRVVVDADSGDYDMGKIDAMLQKIVASATSWMADRPFDTYMFLYHFPRDPAGGGMEHSYATAIDVNADVLSRSPDVLTSVTAHEFFHLWNVKRIRPQALEPVDYTKENYTRALWFSEGCTSTAADIIQLRTGLMDEHQFERAIASGIAELERRPAHLTQSAEDSSLDAWLEGYAYYRRPERSISYYNKGELLGILLDLAVREASHGQTSLREVFQWMNRNYAKKGRFFPDSEGVREAAEAVSHSDFGWFFAKYVSGTEEIPWNDFFRSVGLHLMEGKNTTADAGFVASRNFDGPMMVGAVTAASEAERAGLQTGDTILAINGNPPGQEFSEEATGLAAGDTITVKVRSRGSERELKWKVGAREEITYELKDMDKVSAEQQARRTAWLQGEAQAP
;
A
#
# COMPACT_ATOMS: atom_id res chain seq x y z
N MET A 1 -70.40 -37.91 -43.86
CA MET A 1 -70.31 -39.10 -44.71
C MET A 1 -68.85 -39.26 -45.09
N ILE A 2 -68.18 -40.30 -44.51
CA ILE A 2 -66.99 -41.00 -44.97
C ILE A 2 -65.71 -40.12 -45.04
N ASP A 3 -64.75 -40.11 -44.05
CA ASP A 3 -63.74 -41.11 -43.67
C ASP A 3 -62.73 -41.39 -44.81
N PHE A 4 -61.47 -41.07 -44.56
CA PHE A 4 -60.35 -41.95 -44.75
C PHE A 4 -59.02 -41.35 -44.32
N ASP A 5 -58.42 -42.08 -43.44
CA ASP A 5 -57.11 -42.13 -42.85
C ASP A 5 -55.95 -42.19 -43.88
N SER A 6 -54.83 -41.53 -43.65
CA SER A 6 -53.56 -42.09 -44.09
C SER A 6 -52.37 -41.46 -43.29
N ARG A 7 -51.87 -42.30 -42.44
CA ARG A 7 -50.58 -42.10 -41.73
C ARG A 7 -49.43 -42.00 -42.73
N ARG A 8 -48.57 -41.00 -42.57
CA ARG A 8 -47.18 -41.08 -43.05
C ARG A 8 -46.20 -40.77 -41.91
N ASN A 9 -45.53 -41.82 -41.44
CA ASN A 9 -44.33 -41.79 -40.61
C ASN A 9 -43.18 -41.12 -41.37
N ALA A 10 -42.67 -40.00 -40.84
CA ALA A 10 -41.44 -39.43 -41.28
C ALA A 10 -40.38 -39.61 -40.15
N LEU A 11 -39.47 -40.53 -40.35
CA LEU A 11 -38.29 -40.74 -39.55
C LEU A 11 -37.42 -39.46 -39.56
N ARG A 12 -37.24 -38.84 -38.42
CA ARG A 12 -36.24 -37.80 -38.20
C ARG A 12 -34.89 -38.47 -37.80
N PRO A 13 -33.78 -38.18 -38.49
CA PRO A 13 -32.47 -38.65 -38.04
C PRO A 13 -32.03 -37.83 -36.82
N ILE A 14 -31.79 -38.52 -35.73
CA ILE A 14 -31.15 -37.95 -34.52
C ILE A 14 -29.67 -37.81 -34.83
N PHE A 15 -29.22 -36.58 -35.15
CA PHE A 15 -27.80 -36.23 -35.14
C PHE A 15 -27.34 -36.15 -33.65
N ARG A 16 -26.69 -37.20 -33.17
CA ARG A 16 -25.93 -37.13 -31.94
C ARG A 16 -24.65 -36.32 -32.22
N LEU A 17 -24.66 -35.07 -31.76
CA LEU A 17 -23.46 -34.23 -31.68
C LEU A 17 -22.58 -34.84 -30.59
N VAL A 18 -21.54 -35.56 -30.96
CA VAL A 18 -20.49 -35.99 -30.04
C VAL A 18 -19.58 -34.77 -29.82
N LEU A 19 -19.78 -34.07 -28.71
CA LEU A 19 -18.86 -33.03 -28.24
C LEU A 19 -17.59 -33.75 -27.74
N ILE A 20 -16.56 -33.78 -28.57
CA ILE A 20 -15.23 -34.20 -28.14
C ILE A 20 -14.68 -33.05 -27.29
N LEU A 21 -14.80 -33.20 -25.97
CA LEU A 21 -14.11 -32.35 -25.01
C LEU A 21 -12.62 -32.66 -25.13
N VAL A 22 -11.85 -31.90 -25.91
CA VAL A 22 -10.41 -31.91 -25.87
C VAL A 22 -10.01 -31.21 -24.57
N ALA A 23 -9.94 -31.98 -23.49
CA ALA A 23 -9.25 -31.55 -22.29
C ALA A 23 -7.78 -31.41 -22.67
N THR A 24 -7.32 -30.21 -22.91
CA THR A 24 -5.88 -29.92 -22.88
C THR A 24 -5.43 -30.21 -21.46
N LEU A 25 -4.80 -31.38 -21.28
CA LEU A 25 -4.04 -31.70 -20.07
C LEU A 25 -2.92 -30.66 -19.98
N ALA A 26 -3.14 -29.59 -19.23
CA ALA A 26 -2.04 -28.76 -18.76
C ALA A 26 -1.09 -29.70 -17.99
N PRO A 27 0.23 -29.65 -18.24
CA PRO A 27 1.16 -30.47 -17.49
C PRO A 27 0.98 -30.14 -16.00
N SER A 28 0.61 -31.16 -15.22
CA SER A 28 0.56 -31.06 -13.76
C SER A 28 2.00 -31.07 -13.27
N TYR A 29 2.60 -29.90 -13.13
CA TYR A 29 3.89 -29.79 -12.46
C TYR A 29 3.70 -30.16 -10.99
N GLY A 30 4.63 -30.95 -10.43
CA GLY A 30 4.72 -31.17 -8.99
C GLY A 30 4.93 -29.85 -8.24
N ALA A 31 4.65 -29.84 -6.95
CA ALA A 31 4.90 -28.67 -6.12
C ALA A 31 6.36 -28.20 -6.23
N THR A 32 6.57 -26.89 -6.18
CA THR A 32 7.90 -26.29 -6.05
C THR A 32 8.24 -26.14 -4.58
N ASP A 33 9.36 -26.71 -4.14
CA ASP A 33 9.77 -26.68 -2.74
C ASP A 33 10.91 -25.66 -2.53
N TYR A 34 10.77 -24.82 -1.50
CA TYR A 34 11.78 -23.88 -1.05
C TYR A 34 12.28 -24.25 0.35
N ILE A 35 13.58 -24.16 0.55
CA ILE A 35 14.21 -24.22 1.86
C ILE A 35 14.98 -22.92 2.06
N ILE A 36 14.59 -22.15 3.07
CA ILE A 36 15.20 -20.87 3.45
C ILE A 36 16.01 -21.11 4.72
N SER A 37 17.32 -20.88 4.67
CA SER A 37 18.24 -21.15 5.79
C SER A 37 18.81 -19.87 6.37
N LEU A 38 18.62 -19.69 7.69
CA LEU A 38 19.10 -18.55 8.47
C LEU A 38 20.46 -18.86 9.12
N ALA A 39 21.42 -19.36 8.33
CA ALA A 39 22.68 -19.89 8.84
C ALA A 39 23.52 -18.88 9.62
N ASN A 40 23.45 -17.61 9.26
CA ASN A 40 24.25 -16.56 9.89
C ASN A 40 23.51 -15.21 9.95
N PRO A 41 22.60 -15.04 10.93
CA PRO A 41 21.82 -13.81 11.07
C PRO A 41 22.66 -12.54 11.17
N GLN A 42 23.86 -12.62 11.78
CA GLN A 42 24.72 -11.46 11.95
C GLN A 42 25.38 -10.96 10.66
N GLN A 43 25.34 -11.74 9.60
CA GLN A 43 25.88 -11.35 8.29
C GLN A 43 24.79 -10.92 7.32
N HIS A 44 23.51 -10.92 7.74
CA HIS A 44 22.37 -10.60 6.90
C HIS A 44 22.28 -11.49 5.64
N LEU A 45 22.80 -12.73 5.72
CA LEU A 45 22.86 -13.66 4.60
C LEU A 45 21.84 -14.79 4.79
N VAL A 46 21.03 -14.98 3.77
CA VAL A 46 20.09 -16.08 3.65
C VAL A 46 20.50 -16.97 2.49
N GLU A 47 20.47 -18.29 2.71
CA GLU A 47 20.62 -19.28 1.66
C GLU A 47 19.26 -19.87 1.30
N VAL A 48 18.93 -19.84 0.02
CA VAL A 48 17.70 -20.40 -0.51
C VAL A 48 18.04 -21.60 -1.40
N GLN A 49 17.37 -22.72 -1.13
CA GLN A 49 17.39 -23.88 -1.99
C GLN A 49 16.01 -24.04 -2.62
N LEU A 50 15.95 -24.07 -3.94
CA LEU A 50 14.75 -24.26 -4.73
C LEU A 50 14.81 -25.64 -5.40
N GLN A 51 13.83 -26.51 -5.12
CA GLN A 51 13.72 -27.83 -5.71
C GLN A 51 12.72 -27.82 -6.86
N LEU A 52 13.23 -28.01 -8.06
CA LEU A 52 12.45 -28.12 -9.29
C LEU A 52 11.99 -29.55 -9.50
N SER A 53 10.71 -29.75 -9.76
CA SER A 53 10.14 -31.01 -10.22
C SER A 53 10.64 -31.37 -11.64
N GLU A 54 10.34 -32.58 -12.13
CA GLU A 54 10.55 -32.97 -13.53
C GLU A 54 9.86 -31.96 -14.47
N GLY A 55 10.49 -31.71 -15.62
CA GLY A 55 10.00 -30.73 -16.58
C GLY A 55 10.88 -30.58 -17.82
N PRO A 56 10.85 -29.44 -18.50
CA PRO A 56 11.72 -29.13 -19.63
C PRO A 56 13.22 -29.23 -19.26
N ALA A 57 14.05 -29.62 -20.23
CA ALA A 57 15.50 -29.67 -20.04
C ALA A 57 16.14 -28.28 -19.77
N GLN A 58 15.50 -27.24 -20.27
CA GLN A 58 15.88 -25.86 -20.01
C GLN A 58 14.72 -25.17 -19.27
N ARG A 59 15.00 -24.65 -18.09
CA ARG A 59 14.00 -23.95 -17.27
C ARG A 59 14.49 -22.57 -16.89
N GLU A 60 13.58 -21.65 -16.81
CA GLU A 60 13.87 -20.25 -16.43
C GLU A 60 13.34 -19.95 -15.03
N LEU A 61 14.17 -19.27 -14.25
CA LEU A 61 13.84 -18.75 -12.94
C LEU A 61 13.84 -17.23 -13.00
N GLN A 62 12.81 -16.62 -12.45
CA GLN A 62 12.65 -15.18 -12.36
C GLN A 62 12.61 -14.74 -10.90
N LEU A 63 13.45 -13.79 -10.52
CA LEU A 63 13.31 -13.03 -9.29
C LEU A 63 12.47 -11.79 -9.57
N PRO A 64 11.45 -11.43 -8.76
CA PRO A 64 10.72 -10.19 -8.92
C PRO A 64 11.62 -8.97 -8.94
N VAL A 65 11.26 -7.96 -9.74
CA VAL A 65 11.96 -6.67 -9.74
C VAL A 65 11.26 -5.65 -8.84
N TRP A 66 10.05 -5.93 -8.42
CA TRP A 66 9.24 -5.10 -7.52
C TRP A 66 8.23 -5.94 -6.73
N ASN A 67 7.67 -5.35 -5.68
CA ASN A 67 6.63 -5.97 -4.84
C ASN A 67 5.62 -4.96 -4.28
N ALA A 68 6.05 -3.71 -4.05
CA ALA A 68 5.26 -2.69 -3.38
C ALA A 68 5.68 -1.29 -3.84
N LEU A 69 4.92 -0.27 -3.43
CA LEU A 69 5.20 1.15 -3.65
C LEU A 69 5.29 1.56 -5.12
N TYR A 70 4.87 0.70 -6.05
CA TYR A 70 4.96 0.95 -7.49
C TYR A 70 6.37 1.42 -7.91
N GLN A 71 7.39 0.73 -7.42
CA GLN A 71 8.80 1.03 -7.66
C GLN A 71 9.55 -0.22 -8.07
N VAL A 72 10.37 -0.10 -9.12
CA VAL A 72 11.33 -1.13 -9.47
C VAL A 72 12.48 -1.07 -8.47
N ARG A 73 12.65 -2.14 -7.70
CA ARG A 73 13.63 -2.25 -6.61
C ARG A 73 14.83 -3.12 -6.96
N ASP A 74 14.75 -3.85 -8.08
CA ASP A 74 15.84 -4.70 -8.60
C ASP A 74 16.48 -5.61 -7.54
N PHE A 75 15.69 -6.45 -6.91
CA PHE A 75 16.13 -7.33 -5.81
C PHE A 75 17.31 -8.23 -6.17
N ALA A 76 17.54 -8.48 -7.47
CA ALA A 76 18.70 -9.22 -7.95
C ALA A 76 20.05 -8.59 -7.57
N GLN A 77 20.10 -7.29 -7.25
CA GLN A 77 21.32 -6.63 -6.77
C GLN A 77 21.85 -7.22 -5.46
N TYR A 78 21.00 -7.92 -4.69
CA TYR A 78 21.35 -8.54 -3.43
C TYR A 78 21.77 -10.02 -3.56
N ILE A 79 21.71 -10.61 -4.77
CA ILE A 79 22.13 -11.98 -5.02
C ILE A 79 23.67 -12.07 -5.09
N ASN A 80 24.26 -12.88 -4.22
CA ASN A 80 25.71 -13.09 -4.21
C ASN A 80 26.14 -14.11 -5.26
N TRP A 81 25.42 -15.23 -5.38
CA TRP A 81 25.69 -16.31 -6.33
C TRP A 81 24.46 -17.18 -6.56
N VAL A 82 24.40 -17.85 -7.73
CA VAL A 82 23.39 -18.84 -8.10
C VAL A 82 24.09 -20.07 -8.63
N ARG A 83 23.70 -21.25 -8.16
CA ARG A 83 24.24 -22.57 -8.57
C ARG A 83 23.10 -23.55 -8.80
N ALA A 84 23.34 -24.59 -9.60
CA ALA A 84 22.38 -25.65 -9.78
C ALA A 84 23.07 -27.01 -9.84
N GLN A 85 22.34 -28.02 -9.41
CA GLN A 85 22.76 -29.43 -9.48
C GLN A 85 21.58 -30.32 -9.89
N ASP A 86 21.87 -31.44 -10.54
CA ASP A 86 20.88 -32.45 -10.83
C ASP A 86 20.50 -33.25 -9.56
N ARG A 87 19.52 -34.13 -9.65
CA ARG A 87 19.10 -34.98 -8.51
C ARG A 87 20.19 -35.89 -7.96
N ALA A 88 21.26 -36.16 -8.72
CA ALA A 88 22.41 -36.91 -8.28
C ALA A 88 23.51 -36.06 -7.63
N GLY A 89 23.25 -34.74 -7.45
CA GLY A 89 24.20 -33.81 -6.88
C GLY A 89 25.29 -33.35 -7.83
N ARG A 90 25.20 -33.63 -9.13
CA ARG A 90 26.19 -33.19 -10.12
C ARG A 90 25.89 -31.77 -10.56
N PRO A 91 26.88 -30.86 -10.58
CA PRO A 91 26.69 -29.52 -11.05
C PRO A 91 26.14 -29.46 -12.48
N ILE A 92 25.13 -28.62 -12.73
CA ILE A 92 24.58 -28.37 -14.05
C ILE A 92 24.71 -26.87 -14.38
N PRO A 93 24.77 -26.49 -15.68
CA PRO A 93 25.00 -25.11 -16.06
C PRO A 93 23.84 -24.17 -15.69
N VAL A 94 24.22 -23.00 -15.21
CA VAL A 94 23.32 -21.85 -14.94
C VAL A 94 23.80 -20.66 -15.76
N ARG A 95 22.90 -19.97 -16.44
CA ARG A 95 23.21 -18.79 -17.23
C ARG A 95 22.26 -17.66 -16.87
N ALA A 96 22.77 -16.48 -16.48
CA ALA A 96 21.97 -15.29 -16.37
C ALA A 96 21.53 -14.82 -17.77
N LEU A 97 20.23 -14.63 -17.97
CA LEU A 97 19.64 -14.09 -19.19
C LEU A 97 19.56 -12.57 -19.16
N ASP A 98 19.23 -12.05 -17.99
CA ASP A 98 19.25 -10.62 -17.64
C ASP A 98 19.58 -10.46 -16.16
N LYS A 99 19.40 -9.26 -15.60
CA LYS A 99 19.72 -8.95 -14.19
C LYS A 99 18.92 -9.78 -13.17
N SER A 100 17.70 -10.23 -13.53
CA SER A 100 16.75 -10.88 -12.62
C SER A 100 16.25 -12.25 -13.10
N ARG A 101 16.79 -12.77 -14.21
CA ARG A 101 16.38 -14.03 -14.84
C ARG A 101 17.55 -14.96 -15.11
N TRP A 102 17.40 -16.21 -14.74
CA TRP A 102 18.41 -17.27 -14.92
C TRP A 102 17.82 -18.45 -15.67
N GLN A 103 18.63 -19.06 -16.53
CA GLN A 103 18.31 -20.29 -17.25
C GLN A 103 19.14 -21.45 -16.68
N ILE A 104 18.46 -22.55 -16.37
CA ILE A 104 19.01 -23.78 -15.84
C ILE A 104 18.97 -24.83 -16.97
N PHE A 105 20.08 -25.53 -17.21
CA PHE A 105 20.20 -26.57 -18.24
C PHE A 105 20.29 -27.97 -17.62
N GLY A 106 19.74 -28.98 -18.32
CA GLY A 106 19.77 -30.37 -17.83
C GLY A 106 18.82 -30.62 -16.67
N ALA A 107 17.68 -29.88 -16.63
CA ALA A 107 16.70 -29.94 -15.54
C ALA A 107 15.53 -30.91 -15.80
N GLU A 108 15.59 -31.76 -16.85
CA GLU A 108 14.48 -32.65 -17.26
C GLU A 108 14.03 -33.62 -16.16
N ALA A 109 14.97 -34.17 -15.40
CA ALA A 109 14.67 -35.04 -14.27
C ALA A 109 14.41 -34.28 -12.95
N GLY A 110 14.32 -32.96 -13.01
CA GLY A 110 14.31 -32.06 -11.86
C GLY A 110 15.74 -31.60 -11.51
N ALA A 111 15.82 -30.52 -10.75
CA ALA A 111 17.08 -29.92 -10.33
C ALA A 111 16.94 -29.26 -8.94
N VAL A 112 18.07 -29.06 -8.30
CA VAL A 112 18.17 -28.22 -7.10
C VAL A 112 18.95 -26.96 -7.48
N VAL A 113 18.35 -25.82 -7.26
CA VAL A 113 18.98 -24.51 -7.46
C VAL A 113 19.22 -23.88 -6.10
N GLU A 114 20.42 -23.43 -5.88
CA GLU A 114 20.86 -22.78 -4.64
C GLU A 114 21.35 -21.39 -4.95
N TYR A 115 21.01 -20.44 -4.10
CA TYR A 115 21.52 -19.08 -4.17
C TYR A 115 21.61 -18.46 -2.79
N GLN A 116 22.48 -17.48 -2.67
CA GLN A 116 22.64 -16.70 -1.45
C GLN A 116 22.24 -15.26 -1.72
N ILE A 117 21.49 -14.69 -0.79
CA ILE A 117 21.00 -13.32 -0.87
C ILE A 117 21.34 -12.57 0.41
N TYR A 118 21.79 -11.33 0.26
CA TYR A 118 21.97 -10.37 1.35
C TYR A 118 20.66 -9.64 1.62
N ILE A 119 20.21 -9.58 2.87
CA ILE A 119 18.94 -8.95 3.25
C ILE A 119 19.11 -8.08 4.49
N ASP A 120 19.00 -6.77 4.28
CA ASP A 120 19.08 -5.75 5.31
C ASP A 120 18.25 -4.52 4.89
N SER A 121 17.00 -4.79 4.43
CA SER A 121 16.06 -3.75 4.02
C SER A 121 15.04 -3.53 5.11
N PHE A 122 15.07 -2.36 5.74
CA PHE A 122 14.12 -1.97 6.78
C PHE A 122 12.73 -1.68 6.20
N GLY A 123 11.72 -1.78 7.06
CA GLY A 123 10.34 -1.48 6.74
C GLY A 123 9.55 -2.66 6.15
N PRO A 124 8.22 -2.50 6.02
CA PRO A 124 7.32 -3.59 5.66
C PRO A 124 7.45 -4.03 4.19
N PHE A 125 8.17 -3.28 3.36
CA PHE A 125 8.31 -3.53 1.92
C PHE A 125 9.52 -4.39 1.56
N GLY A 126 10.42 -4.64 2.51
CA GLY A 126 11.70 -5.30 2.30
C GLY A 126 11.79 -6.67 2.92
N ALA A 127 13.03 -7.14 3.07
CA ALA A 127 13.37 -8.29 3.86
C ALA A 127 14.59 -7.97 4.72
N GLN A 128 14.54 -8.35 5.98
CA GLN A 128 15.59 -8.13 6.96
C GLN A 128 15.94 -9.43 7.68
N LEU A 129 17.22 -9.63 7.93
CA LEU A 129 17.71 -10.64 8.86
C LEU A 129 18.73 -9.99 9.78
N SER A 130 18.48 -10.04 11.06
CA SER A 130 19.36 -9.49 12.10
C SER A 130 19.62 -10.52 13.19
N SER A 131 20.39 -10.15 14.20
CA SER A 131 20.57 -10.98 15.41
C SER A 131 19.33 -10.99 16.32
N ARG A 132 18.29 -10.20 16.03
CA ARG A 132 17.09 -10.04 16.85
C ARG A 132 15.87 -10.72 16.24
N HIS A 133 15.71 -10.61 14.91
CA HIS A 133 14.58 -11.19 14.16
C HIS A 133 14.92 -11.34 12.68
N ALA A 134 14.03 -12.01 11.95
CA ALA A 134 13.96 -12.01 10.50
C ALA A 134 12.55 -11.67 10.04
N PHE A 135 12.43 -10.61 9.25
CA PHE A 135 11.20 -10.28 8.54
C PHE A 135 11.40 -10.52 7.04
N PHE A 136 10.50 -11.26 6.41
CA PHE A 136 10.62 -11.58 4.99
C PHE A 136 9.39 -11.15 4.21
N ASN A 137 9.58 -10.18 3.34
CA ASN A 137 8.75 -10.06 2.14
C ASN A 137 9.30 -11.04 1.11
N LEU A 138 8.59 -12.15 0.90
CA LEU A 138 9.12 -13.29 0.13
C LEU A 138 9.38 -12.97 -1.35
N ALA A 139 8.78 -11.91 -1.91
CA ALA A 139 9.07 -11.46 -3.27
C ALA A 139 10.52 -10.98 -3.43
N GLN A 140 11.15 -10.46 -2.37
CA GLN A 140 12.56 -10.08 -2.40
C GLN A 140 13.49 -11.30 -2.39
N LEU A 141 13.04 -12.42 -1.81
CA LEU A 141 13.88 -13.60 -1.57
C LEU A 141 13.74 -14.67 -2.64
N LEU A 142 12.53 -14.93 -3.14
CA LEU A 142 12.22 -16.16 -3.83
C LEU A 142 12.15 -15.98 -5.35
N MET A 143 13.00 -16.70 -6.07
CA MET A 143 12.84 -16.88 -7.50
C MET A 143 11.71 -17.87 -7.78
N TYR A 144 10.95 -17.66 -8.85
CA TYR A 144 9.94 -18.63 -9.29
C TYR A 144 10.29 -19.25 -10.63
N PRO A 145 9.96 -20.54 -10.84
CA PRO A 145 10.05 -21.14 -12.16
C PRO A 145 8.94 -20.55 -13.04
N VAL A 146 9.35 -19.96 -14.17
CA VAL A 146 8.44 -19.25 -15.08
C VAL A 146 7.34 -20.16 -15.62
N ASP A 147 7.68 -21.42 -15.84
CA ASP A 147 6.77 -22.46 -16.36
C ASP A 147 5.85 -23.06 -15.27
N ALA A 148 6.07 -22.75 -13.98
CA ALA A 148 5.32 -23.33 -12.87
C ALA A 148 4.86 -22.28 -11.83
N ARG A 149 4.70 -21.00 -12.21
CA ARG A 149 4.27 -19.92 -11.32
C ARG A 149 2.94 -20.22 -10.60
N ASN A 150 2.02 -20.88 -11.31
CA ASN A 150 0.69 -21.24 -10.80
C ASN A 150 0.63 -22.62 -10.14
N ALA A 151 1.77 -23.33 -10.02
CA ALA A 151 1.81 -24.59 -9.29
C ALA A 151 1.83 -24.35 -7.77
N PRO A 152 1.43 -25.36 -6.97
CA PRO A 152 1.57 -25.26 -5.51
C PRO A 152 3.03 -25.05 -5.09
N MET A 153 3.20 -24.19 -4.08
CA MET A 153 4.50 -23.86 -3.49
C MET A 153 4.55 -24.35 -2.05
N ILE A 154 5.70 -24.88 -1.66
CA ILE A 154 5.97 -25.32 -0.28
C ILE A 154 7.22 -24.58 0.20
N VAL A 155 7.22 -24.09 1.43
CA VAL A 155 8.37 -23.43 2.03
C VAL A 155 8.69 -24.03 3.40
N ARG A 156 9.97 -24.19 3.68
CA ARG A 156 10.51 -24.56 4.98
C ARG A 156 11.58 -23.57 5.38
N PHE A 157 11.60 -23.22 6.66
CA PHE A 157 12.64 -22.40 7.28
C PHE A 157 13.57 -23.31 8.10
N ASN A 158 14.86 -23.21 7.86
CA ASN A 158 15.89 -24.01 8.51
C ASN A 158 16.86 -23.12 9.28
N GLN A 159 17.59 -23.73 10.23
CA GLN A 159 18.62 -23.06 11.04
C GLN A 159 18.08 -21.83 11.77
N ILE A 160 16.85 -21.95 12.26
CA ILE A 160 16.21 -20.92 13.07
C ILE A 160 16.93 -20.86 14.42
N PRO A 161 17.32 -19.65 14.90
CA PRO A 161 17.93 -19.50 16.23
C PRO A 161 17.03 -20.07 17.33
N GLU A 162 17.65 -20.59 18.39
CA GLU A 162 16.91 -21.14 19.54
C GLU A 162 16.02 -20.05 20.19
N GLY A 163 14.78 -20.41 20.48
CA GLY A 163 13.78 -19.51 21.07
C GLY A 163 13.04 -18.61 20.08
N TRP A 164 13.37 -18.69 18.77
CA TRP A 164 12.61 -17.96 17.74
C TRP A 164 11.43 -18.79 17.26
N HIS A 165 10.34 -18.11 16.96
CA HIS A 165 9.09 -18.67 16.44
C HIS A 165 8.81 -18.11 15.05
N ILE A 166 7.91 -18.76 14.29
CA ILE A 166 7.49 -18.31 12.96
C ILE A 166 6.04 -17.85 13.02
N ALA A 167 5.77 -16.66 12.52
CA ALA A 167 4.42 -16.16 12.24
C ALA A 167 4.28 -15.86 10.74
N THR A 168 3.23 -16.40 10.11
CA THR A 168 2.90 -16.18 8.71
C THR A 168 1.42 -16.54 8.47
N PRO A 169 0.74 -15.92 7.48
CA PRO A 169 -0.61 -16.32 7.06
C PRO A 169 -0.63 -17.54 6.13
N LEU A 170 0.52 -18.17 5.86
CA LEU A 170 0.60 -19.40 5.07
C LEU A 170 -0.02 -20.58 5.81
N LEU A 171 -0.57 -21.54 5.05
CA LEU A 171 -1.09 -22.77 5.61
C LEU A 171 0.04 -23.64 6.19
N SER A 172 0.01 -23.87 7.50
CA SER A 172 0.95 -24.74 8.19
C SER A 172 0.65 -26.20 7.91
N LEU A 173 1.68 -26.99 7.61
CA LEU A 173 1.62 -28.43 7.41
C LEU A 173 2.09 -29.18 8.68
N PRO A 174 1.62 -30.43 8.89
CA PRO A 174 1.96 -31.20 10.12
C PRO A 174 3.47 -31.44 10.32
N ASP A 175 4.27 -31.35 9.29
CA ASP A 175 5.73 -31.55 9.32
C ASP A 175 6.54 -30.24 9.49
N GLY A 176 5.85 -29.14 9.83
CA GLY A 176 6.47 -27.83 10.06
C GLY A 176 6.81 -27.04 8.78
N ARG A 177 6.37 -27.51 7.62
CA ARG A 177 6.41 -26.75 6.37
C ARG A 177 5.16 -25.85 6.25
N PHE A 178 5.23 -24.94 5.30
CA PHE A 178 4.11 -24.07 4.95
C PHE A 178 3.81 -24.24 3.46
N SER A 179 2.54 -24.01 3.07
CA SER A 179 2.12 -24.15 1.68
C SER A 179 1.30 -22.96 1.18
N ALA A 180 1.41 -22.73 -0.12
CA ALA A 180 0.58 -21.79 -0.87
C ALA A 180 0.12 -22.46 -2.18
N GLU A 181 -1.04 -22.08 -2.69
CA GLU A 181 -1.60 -22.62 -3.94
C GLU A 181 -0.85 -22.14 -5.20
N SER A 182 -0.09 -21.05 -5.10
CA SER A 182 0.67 -20.46 -6.20
C SER A 182 1.85 -19.64 -5.67
N TYR A 183 2.75 -19.24 -6.57
CA TYR A 183 3.81 -18.30 -6.23
C TYR A 183 3.24 -16.93 -5.78
N ASP A 184 2.20 -16.45 -6.45
CA ASP A 184 1.59 -15.16 -6.09
C ASP A 184 1.05 -15.16 -4.66
N ARG A 185 0.39 -16.26 -4.26
CA ARG A 185 -0.06 -16.42 -2.87
C ARG A 185 1.10 -16.56 -1.89
N LEU A 186 2.18 -17.24 -2.30
CA LEU A 186 3.39 -17.40 -1.47
C LEU A 186 4.00 -16.03 -1.15
N VAL A 187 4.25 -15.20 -2.17
CA VAL A 187 4.91 -13.89 -1.97
C VAL A 187 4.00 -12.81 -1.42
N ASP A 188 2.69 -13.02 -1.46
CA ASP A 188 1.68 -12.18 -0.77
C ASP A 188 1.48 -12.60 0.71
N SER A 189 2.46 -13.29 1.28
CA SER A 189 2.43 -13.76 2.66
C SER A 189 3.70 -13.34 3.38
N PRO A 190 3.63 -12.32 4.24
CA PRO A 190 4.78 -11.91 5.04
C PRO A 190 5.14 -13.01 6.04
N VAL A 191 6.41 -13.05 6.44
CA VAL A 191 6.92 -14.01 7.42
C VAL A 191 7.72 -13.26 8.47
N GLU A 192 7.34 -13.40 9.71
CA GLU A 192 8.13 -12.97 10.87
C GLU A 192 8.73 -14.19 11.55
N ILE A 193 10.02 -14.14 11.86
CA ILE A 193 10.74 -15.17 12.60
C ILE A 193 11.55 -14.50 13.70
N GLY A 194 11.14 -14.66 14.94
CA GLY A 194 11.76 -13.94 16.05
C GLY A 194 11.23 -14.36 17.41
N ASN A 195 11.58 -13.58 18.43
CA ASN A 195 11.02 -13.70 19.78
C ASN A 195 9.95 -12.62 20.00
N PHE A 196 9.01 -12.54 19.08
CA PHE A 196 7.90 -11.60 19.10
C PHE A 196 6.87 -11.92 20.19
N LYS A 197 5.94 -11.01 20.45
CA LYS A 197 4.74 -11.25 21.26
C LYS A 197 3.54 -11.46 20.35
N GLU A 198 2.63 -12.31 20.80
CA GLU A 198 1.43 -12.66 20.05
C GLU A 198 0.20 -12.59 20.95
N SER A 199 -0.90 -12.07 20.39
CA SER A 199 -2.25 -12.20 20.92
C SER A 199 -3.20 -12.62 19.80
N ASP A 200 -4.38 -13.06 20.15
CA ASP A 200 -5.44 -13.39 19.20
C ASP A 200 -6.81 -12.97 19.75
N PHE A 201 -7.74 -12.70 18.85
CA PHE A 201 -9.13 -12.44 19.17
C PHE A 201 -10.06 -12.89 18.04
N ASP A 202 -11.33 -13.13 18.39
CA ASP A 202 -12.39 -13.42 17.43
C ASP A 202 -13.34 -12.23 17.34
N GLU A 203 -13.69 -11.81 16.14
CA GLU A 203 -14.66 -10.75 15.86
C GLU A 203 -15.44 -11.05 14.58
N ASP A 204 -16.77 -10.89 14.59
CA ASP A 204 -17.67 -11.15 13.47
C ASP A 204 -17.44 -12.50 12.75
N GLY A 205 -17.05 -13.54 13.52
CA GLY A 205 -16.75 -14.88 13.01
C GLY A 205 -15.42 -15.01 12.27
N GLY A 206 -14.56 -14.00 12.29
CA GLY A 206 -13.16 -14.06 11.85
C GLY A 206 -12.24 -14.27 13.03
N HIS A 207 -11.14 -14.98 12.81
CA HIS A 207 -10.06 -15.14 13.77
C HIS A 207 -8.89 -14.22 13.40
N TYR A 208 -8.44 -13.40 14.34
CA TYR A 208 -7.38 -12.41 14.11
C TYR A 208 -6.19 -12.72 14.99
N ARG A 209 -5.02 -12.80 14.35
CA ARG A 209 -3.73 -12.96 15.03
C ARG A 209 -3.00 -11.63 15.01
N VAL A 210 -2.44 -11.24 16.14
CA VAL A 210 -1.67 -9.99 16.31
C VAL A 210 -0.26 -10.36 16.71
N VAL A 211 0.71 -10.00 15.90
CA VAL A 211 2.13 -10.27 16.11
C VAL A 211 2.85 -8.96 16.27
N VAL A 212 3.61 -8.78 17.35
CA VAL A 212 4.39 -7.56 17.61
C VAL A 212 5.84 -7.93 17.89
N ASP A 213 6.73 -7.51 17.03
CA ASP A 213 8.18 -7.55 17.28
C ASP A 213 8.69 -6.13 17.60
N ALA A 214 8.85 -5.87 18.89
CA ALA A 214 9.27 -4.58 19.42
C ALA A 214 9.80 -4.71 20.85
N ASP A 215 10.46 -3.67 21.35
CA ASP A 215 10.85 -3.59 22.75
C ASP A 215 9.60 -3.46 23.65
N SER A 216 9.53 -4.22 24.73
CA SER A 216 8.33 -4.36 25.57
C SER A 216 7.82 -3.08 26.23
N GLY A 217 8.62 -2.01 26.22
CA GLY A 217 8.22 -0.70 26.75
C GLY A 217 7.61 0.24 25.69
N ASP A 218 7.62 -0.12 24.43
CA ASP A 218 7.23 0.76 23.33
C ASP A 218 5.75 0.61 22.93
N TYR A 219 5.06 -0.41 23.45
CA TYR A 219 3.67 -0.67 23.10
C TYR A 219 2.86 -1.27 24.27
N ASP A 220 1.56 -1.26 24.11
CA ASP A 220 0.59 -1.89 25.01
C ASP A 220 -0.31 -2.82 24.17
N MET A 221 -0.10 -4.14 24.28
CA MET A 221 -0.83 -5.14 23.52
C MET A 221 -2.34 -5.02 23.71
N GLY A 222 -2.80 -4.76 24.94
CA GLY A 222 -4.24 -4.64 25.22
C GLY A 222 -4.88 -3.43 24.54
N LYS A 223 -4.13 -2.33 24.36
CA LYS A 223 -4.60 -1.17 23.57
C LYS A 223 -4.62 -1.47 22.09
N ILE A 224 -3.62 -2.19 21.58
CA ILE A 224 -3.58 -2.63 20.17
C ILE A 224 -4.79 -3.55 19.90
N ASP A 225 -5.03 -4.56 20.72
CA ASP A 225 -6.16 -5.47 20.57
C ASP A 225 -7.50 -4.73 20.61
N ALA A 226 -7.68 -3.81 21.56
CA ALA A 226 -8.91 -3.01 21.65
C ALA A 226 -9.13 -2.07 20.46
N MET A 227 -8.07 -1.51 19.88
CA MET A 227 -8.10 -0.72 18.65
C MET A 227 -8.49 -1.61 17.46
N LEU A 228 -7.85 -2.76 17.32
CA LEU A 228 -8.09 -3.70 16.22
C LEU A 228 -9.52 -4.23 16.22
N GLN A 229 -10.06 -4.65 17.38
CA GLN A 229 -11.45 -5.09 17.50
C GLN A 229 -12.43 -4.05 16.96
N LYS A 230 -12.20 -2.76 17.27
CA LYS A 230 -13.03 -1.67 16.75
C LYS A 230 -12.89 -1.53 15.22
N ILE A 231 -11.66 -1.51 14.70
CA ILE A 231 -11.39 -1.33 13.27
C ILE A 231 -12.01 -2.48 12.48
N VAL A 232 -11.78 -3.74 12.87
CA VAL A 232 -12.27 -4.89 12.11
C VAL A 232 -13.78 -4.99 12.14
N ALA A 233 -14.43 -4.78 13.31
CA ALA A 233 -15.88 -4.78 13.43
C ALA A 233 -16.52 -3.67 12.55
N SER A 234 -15.94 -2.47 12.57
CA SER A 234 -16.44 -1.35 11.75
C SER A 234 -16.27 -1.62 10.26
N ALA A 235 -15.09 -2.06 9.82
CA ALA A 235 -14.79 -2.27 8.40
C ALA A 235 -15.61 -3.42 7.80
N THR A 236 -15.70 -4.57 8.48
CA THR A 236 -16.49 -5.73 8.04
C THR A 236 -17.97 -5.39 7.96
N SER A 237 -18.51 -4.68 8.96
CA SER A 237 -19.88 -4.17 8.98
C SER A 237 -20.12 -3.18 7.84
N TRP A 238 -19.20 -2.25 7.60
CA TRP A 238 -19.33 -1.24 6.55
C TRP A 238 -19.32 -1.86 5.15
N MET A 239 -18.44 -2.84 4.91
CA MET A 239 -18.40 -3.59 3.66
C MET A 239 -19.49 -4.65 3.55
N ALA A 240 -20.16 -5.02 4.65
CA ALA A 240 -21.07 -6.15 4.74
C ALA A 240 -20.45 -7.45 4.15
N ASP A 241 -19.17 -7.65 4.41
CA ASP A 241 -18.39 -8.73 3.83
C ASP A 241 -17.15 -9.03 4.69
N ARG A 242 -16.81 -10.33 4.77
CA ARG A 242 -15.58 -10.82 5.42
C ARG A 242 -15.03 -11.98 4.58
N PRO A 243 -14.12 -11.70 3.63
CA PRO A 243 -13.66 -12.68 2.65
C PRO A 243 -12.46 -13.53 3.14
N PHE A 244 -12.40 -13.85 4.43
CA PHE A 244 -11.34 -14.66 5.06
C PHE A 244 -11.88 -15.34 6.32
N ASP A 245 -11.20 -16.39 6.78
CA ASP A 245 -11.44 -17.02 8.08
C ASP A 245 -10.43 -16.56 9.13
N THR A 246 -9.18 -16.35 8.73
CA THR A 246 -8.10 -15.86 9.60
C THR A 246 -7.38 -14.69 8.92
N TYR A 247 -7.04 -13.67 9.71
CA TYR A 247 -6.25 -12.52 9.27
C TYR A 247 -5.14 -12.22 10.29
N MET A 248 -3.96 -11.81 9.81
CA MET A 248 -2.81 -11.53 10.67
C MET A 248 -2.40 -10.05 10.58
N PHE A 249 -2.31 -9.39 11.74
CA PHE A 249 -1.67 -8.09 11.88
C PHE A 249 -0.24 -8.30 12.38
N LEU A 250 0.73 -7.75 11.69
CA LEU A 250 2.14 -7.82 12.05
C LEU A 250 2.67 -6.41 12.24
N TYR A 251 3.20 -6.14 13.42
CA TYR A 251 3.69 -4.82 13.80
C TYR A 251 5.17 -4.86 14.18
N HIS A 252 5.91 -3.86 13.70
CA HIS A 252 7.23 -3.52 14.18
C HIS A 252 7.24 -2.08 14.69
N PHE A 253 7.89 -1.86 15.82
CA PHE A 253 8.11 -0.51 16.36
C PHE A 253 9.61 -0.22 16.43
N PRO A 254 10.26 -0.01 15.27
CA PRO A 254 11.70 0.25 15.21
C PRO A 254 12.03 1.63 15.75
N ARG A 255 13.31 1.81 16.13
CA ARG A 255 13.88 3.12 16.44
C ARG A 255 14.39 3.86 15.21
N ASP A 256 14.48 3.16 14.07
CA ASP A 256 14.90 3.71 12.79
C ASP A 256 13.78 4.52 12.13
N PRO A 257 14.09 5.39 11.16
CA PRO A 257 13.11 6.22 10.48
C PRO A 257 12.18 5.47 9.52
N ALA A 258 12.28 4.14 9.46
CA ALA A 258 11.38 3.33 8.66
C ALA A 258 9.93 3.42 9.16
N GLY A 259 8.97 3.43 8.25
CA GLY A 259 7.56 3.47 8.58
C GLY A 259 6.71 3.15 7.35
N GLY A 260 5.44 2.88 7.60
CA GLY A 260 4.43 2.59 6.58
C GLY A 260 3.75 1.25 6.81
N GLY A 261 2.85 0.91 5.91
CA GLY A 261 2.17 -0.37 5.90
C GLY A 261 2.32 -1.06 4.55
N MET A 262 2.14 -2.36 4.55
CA MET A 262 2.02 -3.16 3.34
C MET A 262 0.85 -4.12 3.49
N GLU A 263 -0.06 -3.98 2.59
CA GLU A 263 -1.27 -4.78 2.50
C GLU A 263 -1.01 -6.16 1.88
N HIS A 264 -1.63 -7.19 2.44
CA HIS A 264 -1.66 -8.55 1.93
C HIS A 264 -3.08 -9.12 1.95
N SER A 265 -3.34 -10.17 1.18
CA SER A 265 -4.70 -10.76 1.08
C SER A 265 -5.23 -11.30 2.41
N TYR A 266 -4.36 -11.69 3.34
CA TYR A 266 -4.70 -12.30 4.62
C TYR A 266 -3.83 -11.82 5.79
N ALA A 267 -3.09 -10.75 5.56
CA ALA A 267 -2.27 -10.11 6.59
C ALA A 267 -2.02 -8.64 6.23
N THR A 268 -1.50 -7.90 7.17
CA THR A 268 -0.79 -6.64 6.92
C THR A 268 0.47 -6.57 7.77
N ALA A 269 1.52 -5.97 7.23
CA ALA A 269 2.75 -5.67 7.96
C ALA A 269 2.88 -4.15 8.09
N ILE A 270 3.06 -3.67 9.32
CA ILE A 270 3.07 -2.24 9.64
C ILE A 270 4.29 -1.92 10.50
N ASP A 271 5.07 -0.96 10.05
CA ASP A 271 6.18 -0.39 10.82
C ASP A 271 5.83 1.03 11.24
N VAL A 272 5.91 1.33 12.53
CA VAL A 272 5.79 2.68 13.08
C VAL A 272 6.95 2.95 14.01
N ASN A 273 7.68 4.03 13.77
CA ASN A 273 8.77 4.40 14.66
C ASN A 273 8.29 4.57 16.11
N ALA A 274 8.96 3.93 17.06
CA ALA A 274 8.54 3.90 18.47
C ALA A 274 8.44 5.29 19.11
N ASP A 275 9.33 6.22 18.73
CA ASP A 275 9.31 7.60 19.25
C ASP A 275 8.13 8.40 18.64
N VAL A 276 7.74 8.12 17.39
CA VAL A 276 6.54 8.69 16.77
C VAL A 276 5.30 8.13 17.46
N LEU A 277 5.23 6.81 17.63
CA LEU A 277 4.11 6.14 18.31
C LEU A 277 3.87 6.70 19.73
N SER A 278 4.94 6.94 20.48
CA SER A 278 4.84 7.48 21.84
C SER A 278 4.26 8.90 21.91
N ARG A 279 4.48 9.71 20.85
CA ARG A 279 4.01 11.11 20.77
C ARG A 279 2.65 11.24 20.08
N SER A 280 2.38 10.38 19.13
CA SER A 280 1.21 10.43 18.25
C SER A 280 0.65 9.02 18.04
N PRO A 281 -0.03 8.44 19.04
CA PRO A 281 -0.59 7.08 18.94
C PRO A 281 -1.62 6.92 17.79
N ASP A 282 -2.27 8.01 17.39
CA ASP A 282 -3.27 8.02 16.31
C ASP A 282 -2.68 7.58 14.96
N VAL A 283 -1.35 7.73 14.76
CA VAL A 283 -0.66 7.26 13.55
C VAL A 283 -0.86 5.76 13.36
N LEU A 284 -0.75 4.96 14.45
CA LEU A 284 -0.97 3.52 14.38
C LEU A 284 -2.40 3.19 13.97
N THR A 285 -3.37 3.92 14.51
CA THR A 285 -4.80 3.74 14.20
C THR A 285 -5.07 4.02 12.72
N SER A 286 -4.58 5.14 12.20
CA SER A 286 -4.79 5.56 10.83
C SER A 286 -4.17 4.57 9.84
N VAL A 287 -2.88 4.22 9.99
CA VAL A 287 -2.23 3.26 9.09
C VAL A 287 -2.88 1.88 9.19
N THR A 288 -3.26 1.44 10.39
CA THR A 288 -3.92 0.13 10.56
C THR A 288 -5.28 0.08 9.86
N ALA A 289 -6.09 1.12 9.97
CA ALA A 289 -7.40 1.19 9.29
C ALA A 289 -7.24 1.19 7.76
N HIS A 290 -6.24 1.90 7.24
CA HIS A 290 -5.90 1.96 5.83
C HIS A 290 -5.46 0.58 5.32
N GLU A 291 -4.46 -0.03 5.94
CA GLU A 291 -3.93 -1.32 5.51
C GLU A 291 -4.95 -2.46 5.64
N PHE A 292 -5.79 -2.42 6.67
CA PHE A 292 -6.85 -3.42 6.79
C PHE A 292 -7.92 -3.24 5.71
N PHE A 293 -8.24 -2.01 5.31
CA PHE A 293 -9.24 -1.79 4.26
C PHE A 293 -8.76 -2.26 2.89
N HIS A 294 -7.47 -2.30 2.64
CA HIS A 294 -6.89 -2.92 1.44
C HIS A 294 -7.28 -4.39 1.25
N LEU A 295 -7.73 -5.06 2.28
CA LEU A 295 -8.34 -6.38 2.18
C LEU A 295 -9.42 -6.45 1.08
N TRP A 296 -10.19 -5.38 0.90
CA TRP A 296 -11.14 -5.21 -0.19
C TRP A 296 -10.56 -4.40 -1.34
N ASN A 297 -10.13 -3.18 -1.11
CA ASN A 297 -9.57 -2.26 -2.09
C ASN A 297 -8.05 -2.23 -1.89
N VAL A 298 -7.36 -3.00 -2.55
CA VAL A 298 -6.86 -3.39 -3.81
C VAL A 298 -6.66 -4.91 -3.92
N LYS A 299 -6.79 -5.65 -2.81
CA LYS A 299 -6.52 -7.11 -2.86
C LYS A 299 -7.64 -7.88 -3.56
N ARG A 300 -8.87 -7.36 -3.60
CA ARG A 300 -10.05 -7.99 -4.23
C ARG A 300 -10.75 -7.09 -5.23
N ILE A 301 -11.07 -5.87 -4.87
CA ILE A 301 -11.49 -4.81 -5.80
C ILE A 301 -10.20 -4.28 -6.43
N ARG A 302 -9.81 -4.81 -7.59
CA ARG A 302 -8.48 -4.64 -8.15
C ARG A 302 -8.53 -4.07 -9.56
N PRO A 303 -7.68 -3.08 -9.90
CA PRO A 303 -7.57 -2.61 -11.28
C PRO A 303 -7.13 -3.73 -12.23
N GLN A 304 -7.72 -3.78 -13.41
CA GLN A 304 -7.41 -4.78 -14.43
C GLN A 304 -5.92 -4.78 -14.83
N ALA A 305 -5.30 -3.63 -14.82
CA ALA A 305 -3.87 -3.48 -15.17
C ALA A 305 -2.91 -4.11 -14.14
N LEU A 306 -3.39 -4.39 -12.93
CA LEU A 306 -2.60 -5.03 -11.86
C LEU A 306 -2.84 -6.55 -11.76
N GLU A 307 -3.56 -7.15 -12.71
CA GLU A 307 -3.86 -8.58 -12.65
C GLU A 307 -3.80 -9.23 -14.06
N PRO A 308 -3.00 -10.30 -14.24
CA PRO A 308 -2.04 -10.83 -13.27
C PRO A 308 -0.86 -9.88 -13.05
N VAL A 309 -0.28 -9.89 -11.86
CA VAL A 309 0.92 -9.10 -11.58
C VAL A 309 2.05 -9.50 -12.51
N ASP A 310 2.66 -8.54 -13.20
CA ASP A 310 3.92 -8.76 -13.91
C ASP A 310 5.10 -8.38 -13.00
N TYR A 311 5.79 -9.38 -12.45
CA TYR A 311 6.94 -9.15 -11.57
C TYR A 311 8.23 -8.77 -12.33
N THR A 312 8.19 -8.67 -13.65
CA THR A 312 9.39 -8.40 -14.46
C THR A 312 9.56 -6.94 -14.84
N LYS A 313 8.52 -6.13 -14.65
CA LYS A 313 8.46 -4.71 -15.05
C LYS A 313 7.36 -3.96 -14.30
N GLU A 314 7.22 -2.69 -14.60
CA GLU A 314 6.16 -1.83 -14.12
C GLU A 314 4.78 -2.31 -14.59
N ASN A 315 3.77 -2.15 -13.72
CA ASN A 315 2.36 -2.44 -14.01
C ASN A 315 1.55 -1.14 -13.89
N TYR A 316 1.29 -0.52 -15.01
CA TYR A 316 0.69 0.82 -15.05
C TYR A 316 -0.82 0.77 -14.87
N THR A 317 -1.34 1.57 -13.94
CA THR A 317 -2.78 1.81 -13.73
C THR A 317 -3.03 3.30 -13.51
N ARG A 318 -4.21 3.77 -13.90
CA ARG A 318 -4.66 5.15 -13.63
C ARG A 318 -5.58 5.22 -12.40
N ALA A 319 -5.69 4.14 -11.63
CA ALA A 319 -6.64 4.03 -10.52
C ALA A 319 -6.01 4.02 -9.13
N LEU A 320 -4.73 4.41 -8.94
CA LEU A 320 -4.14 4.46 -7.60
C LEU A 320 -4.80 5.53 -6.73
N TRP A 321 -5.31 6.61 -7.32
CA TRP A 321 -6.11 7.60 -6.60
C TRP A 321 -7.31 6.97 -5.88
N PHE A 322 -7.90 5.92 -6.46
CA PHE A 322 -8.99 5.15 -5.85
C PHE A 322 -8.43 4.04 -4.95
N SER A 323 -7.46 3.27 -5.45
CA SER A 323 -6.90 2.13 -4.72
C SER A 323 -6.23 2.54 -3.41
N GLU A 324 -5.60 3.72 -3.37
CA GLU A 324 -4.91 4.27 -2.20
C GLU A 324 -5.70 5.41 -1.56
N GLY A 325 -6.02 6.44 -2.35
CA GLY A 325 -6.67 7.63 -1.83
C GLY A 325 -8.07 7.37 -1.27
N CYS A 326 -8.94 6.65 -2.01
CA CYS A 326 -10.25 6.29 -1.47
C CYS A 326 -10.16 5.23 -0.35
N THR A 327 -9.08 4.47 -0.25
CA THR A 327 -8.79 3.63 0.92
C THR A 327 -8.53 4.49 2.14
N SER A 328 -7.79 5.60 2.03
CA SER A 328 -7.63 6.59 3.11
C SER A 328 -8.99 7.18 3.52
N THR A 329 -9.84 7.56 2.56
CA THR A 329 -11.23 8.01 2.86
C THR A 329 -12.01 6.95 3.65
N ALA A 330 -11.92 5.68 3.25
CA ALA A 330 -12.61 4.60 3.96
C ALA A 330 -12.03 4.37 5.36
N ALA A 331 -10.71 4.50 5.52
CA ALA A 331 -10.04 4.40 6.81
C ALA A 331 -10.50 5.50 7.78
N ASP A 332 -10.67 6.73 7.31
CA ASP A 332 -11.22 7.84 8.12
C ASP A 332 -12.66 7.57 8.54
N ILE A 333 -13.49 7.09 7.61
CA ILE A 333 -14.87 6.69 7.92
C ILE A 333 -14.89 5.59 8.99
N ILE A 334 -14.02 4.58 8.90
CA ILE A 334 -13.91 3.51 9.90
C ILE A 334 -13.52 4.09 11.26
N GLN A 335 -12.58 5.01 11.30
CA GLN A 335 -12.14 5.66 12.53
C GLN A 335 -13.25 6.53 13.15
N LEU A 336 -13.99 7.29 12.35
CA LEU A 336 -15.15 8.07 12.81
C LEU A 336 -16.22 7.16 13.43
N ARG A 337 -16.59 6.08 12.76
CA ARG A 337 -17.60 5.12 13.21
C ARG A 337 -17.26 4.48 14.56
N THR A 338 -15.99 4.34 14.86
CA THR A 338 -15.49 3.70 16.08
C THR A 338 -15.17 4.68 17.20
N GLY A 339 -15.21 5.98 16.92
CA GLY A 339 -14.77 7.03 17.84
C GLY A 339 -13.26 7.03 18.09
N LEU A 340 -12.48 6.42 17.19
CA LEU A 340 -11.02 6.53 17.17
C LEU A 340 -10.56 7.85 16.54
N MET A 341 -11.41 8.49 15.77
CA MET A 341 -11.30 9.86 15.26
C MET A 341 -12.59 10.60 15.58
N ASP A 342 -12.50 11.83 16.04
CA ASP A 342 -13.67 12.71 16.22
C ASP A 342 -13.93 13.58 14.99
N GLU A 343 -15.11 14.22 14.94
CA GLU A 343 -15.53 15.08 13.84
C GLU A 343 -14.54 16.23 13.58
N HIS A 344 -14.03 16.87 14.64
CA HIS A 344 -13.07 17.96 14.48
C HIS A 344 -11.71 17.52 13.99
N GLN A 345 -11.28 16.31 14.36
CA GLN A 345 -10.06 15.71 13.82
C GLN A 345 -10.22 15.45 12.33
N PHE A 346 -11.36 14.90 11.92
CA PHE A 346 -11.67 14.65 10.51
C PHE A 346 -11.75 15.95 9.69
N GLU A 347 -12.46 16.96 10.19
CA GLU A 347 -12.54 18.28 9.54
C GLU A 347 -11.16 18.93 9.36
N ARG A 348 -10.29 18.82 10.38
CA ARG A 348 -8.91 19.30 10.29
C ARG A 348 -8.08 18.49 9.29
N ALA A 349 -8.26 17.16 9.22
CA ALA A 349 -7.58 16.32 8.24
C ALA A 349 -7.94 16.75 6.82
N ILE A 350 -9.23 16.94 6.53
CA ILE A 350 -9.70 17.45 5.24
C ILE A 350 -9.09 18.82 4.92
N ALA A 351 -9.15 19.76 5.85
CA ALA A 351 -8.61 21.10 5.65
C ALA A 351 -7.09 21.09 5.40
N SER A 352 -6.36 20.24 6.11
CA SER A 352 -4.92 20.04 5.91
C SER A 352 -4.62 19.38 4.55
N GLY A 353 -5.41 18.38 4.14
CA GLY A 353 -5.30 17.75 2.84
C GLY A 353 -5.54 18.73 1.69
N ILE A 354 -6.53 19.61 1.82
CA ILE A 354 -6.79 20.68 0.86
C ILE A 354 -5.61 21.65 0.80
N ALA A 355 -5.10 22.09 1.96
CA ALA A 355 -3.94 22.98 2.04
C ALA A 355 -2.70 22.35 1.36
N GLU A 356 -2.46 21.06 1.56
CA GLU A 356 -1.36 20.32 0.91
C GLU A 356 -1.53 20.28 -0.60
N LEU A 357 -2.74 20.00 -1.10
CA LEU A 357 -3.02 19.96 -2.54
C LEU A 357 -2.86 21.35 -3.17
N GLU A 358 -3.51 22.36 -2.62
CA GLU A 358 -3.53 23.73 -3.17
C GLU A 358 -2.16 24.41 -3.12
N ARG A 359 -1.31 24.06 -2.16
CA ARG A 359 0.06 24.54 -2.07
C ARG A 359 0.97 24.02 -3.19
N ARG A 360 0.57 22.98 -3.91
CA ARG A 360 1.35 22.36 -4.98
C ARG A 360 0.90 22.88 -6.35
N PRO A 361 1.69 23.69 -7.06
CA PRO A 361 1.30 24.21 -8.39
C PRO A 361 0.91 23.13 -9.39
N ALA A 362 1.43 21.91 -9.20
CA ALA A 362 1.11 20.75 -10.03
C ALA A 362 -0.38 20.37 -10.00
N HIS A 363 -1.18 20.81 -9.00
CA HIS A 363 -2.61 20.50 -8.97
C HIS A 363 -3.38 21.05 -10.16
N LEU A 364 -2.84 22.10 -10.80
CA LEU A 364 -3.40 22.70 -12.03
C LEU A 364 -2.96 22.00 -13.34
N THR A 365 -2.00 21.09 -13.27
CA THR A 365 -1.36 20.51 -14.46
C THR A 365 -1.27 18.98 -14.47
N GLN A 366 -1.39 18.33 -13.32
CA GLN A 366 -1.38 16.87 -13.20
C GLN A 366 -2.72 16.38 -12.63
N SER A 367 -3.38 15.51 -13.36
CA SER A 367 -4.62 14.86 -12.90
C SER A 367 -4.34 13.76 -11.86
N ALA A 368 -5.39 13.30 -11.16
CA ALA A 368 -5.26 12.16 -10.26
C ALA A 368 -4.89 10.87 -11.01
N GLU A 369 -5.38 10.69 -12.22
CA GLU A 369 -5.02 9.58 -13.11
C GLU A 369 -3.56 9.65 -13.54
N ASP A 370 -3.06 10.84 -13.90
CA ASP A 370 -1.66 11.01 -14.29
C ASP A 370 -0.73 10.80 -13.10
N SER A 371 -1.09 11.30 -11.93
CA SER A 371 -0.35 11.03 -10.68
C SER A 371 -0.29 9.53 -10.37
N SER A 372 -1.39 8.81 -10.59
CA SER A 372 -1.46 7.35 -10.44
C SER A 372 -0.53 6.63 -11.42
N LEU A 373 -0.55 7.04 -12.69
CA LEU A 373 0.30 6.48 -13.74
C LEU A 373 1.78 6.75 -13.49
N ASP A 374 2.09 7.97 -13.02
CA ASP A 374 3.45 8.45 -12.76
C ASP A 374 4.05 7.91 -11.45
N ALA A 375 3.33 7.10 -10.67
CA ALA A 375 3.81 6.51 -9.43
C ALA A 375 5.19 5.83 -9.59
N TRP A 376 5.42 5.17 -10.73
CA TRP A 376 6.69 4.51 -11.07
C TRP A 376 7.87 5.45 -11.30
N LEU A 377 7.59 6.75 -11.58
CA LEU A 377 8.60 7.78 -11.77
C LEU A 377 8.84 8.61 -10.52
N GLU A 378 7.82 8.69 -9.68
CA GLU A 378 7.83 9.66 -8.59
C GLU A 378 8.73 9.21 -7.43
N GLY A 379 8.71 7.95 -7.04
CA GLY A 379 9.47 7.46 -5.91
C GLY A 379 9.43 8.49 -4.78
N TYR A 380 10.58 8.94 -4.31
CA TYR A 380 10.67 10.04 -3.35
C TYR A 380 10.73 11.44 -4.00
N ALA A 381 10.67 11.54 -5.33
CA ALA A 381 10.73 12.82 -6.04
C ALA A 381 9.47 13.69 -5.81
N TYR A 382 8.33 13.07 -5.49
CA TYR A 382 7.09 13.76 -5.12
C TYR A 382 7.34 14.88 -4.11
N TYR A 383 8.01 14.59 -3.00
CA TYR A 383 8.24 15.55 -1.93
C TYR A 383 9.16 16.72 -2.30
N ARG A 384 9.89 16.63 -3.41
CA ARG A 384 10.90 17.61 -3.83
C ARG A 384 10.48 18.48 -5.00
N ARG A 385 9.34 18.19 -5.63
CA ARG A 385 8.92 18.85 -6.89
C ARG A 385 7.43 19.19 -6.87
N PRO A 386 7.00 20.16 -6.03
CA PRO A 386 5.60 20.54 -5.93
C PRO A 386 5.06 21.17 -7.25
N GLU A 387 5.95 21.66 -8.12
CA GLU A 387 5.59 22.20 -9.44
C GLU A 387 5.28 21.10 -10.47
N ARG A 388 5.73 19.87 -10.20
CA ARG A 388 5.59 18.76 -11.14
C ARG A 388 4.53 17.76 -10.74
N SER A 389 4.42 17.45 -9.45
CA SER A 389 3.60 16.34 -9.02
C SER A 389 2.73 16.62 -7.81
N ILE A 390 1.53 16.01 -7.84
CA ILE A 390 0.62 15.85 -6.71
C ILE A 390 0.68 14.42 -6.19
N SER A 391 0.13 14.19 -5.00
CA SER A 391 -0.03 12.84 -4.46
C SER A 391 -1.36 12.25 -4.89
N TYR A 392 -1.34 11.05 -5.49
CA TYR A 392 -2.55 10.27 -5.72
C TYR A 392 -3.20 9.79 -4.40
N TYR A 393 -2.44 9.70 -3.29
CA TYR A 393 -3.00 9.50 -1.95
C TYR A 393 -3.82 10.71 -1.52
N ASN A 394 -3.20 11.88 -1.43
CA ASN A 394 -3.84 13.09 -0.95
C ASN A 394 -5.01 13.55 -1.84
N LYS A 395 -4.77 13.74 -3.16
CA LYS A 395 -5.86 14.11 -4.07
C LYS A 395 -6.92 13.03 -4.15
N GLY A 396 -6.52 11.74 -4.10
CA GLY A 396 -7.44 10.61 -4.14
C GLY A 396 -8.34 10.51 -2.91
N GLU A 397 -7.81 10.76 -1.70
CA GLU A 397 -8.58 10.84 -0.46
C GLU A 397 -9.62 11.98 -0.53
N LEU A 398 -9.20 13.16 -0.93
CA LEU A 398 -10.11 14.29 -1.13
C LEU A 398 -11.18 13.97 -2.18
N LEU A 399 -10.81 13.35 -3.30
CA LEU A 399 -11.78 12.91 -4.32
C LEU A 399 -12.74 11.83 -3.80
N GLY A 400 -12.29 10.94 -2.92
CA GLY A 400 -13.15 9.97 -2.24
C GLY A 400 -14.20 10.63 -1.36
N ILE A 401 -13.80 11.65 -0.58
CA ILE A 401 -14.70 12.45 0.23
C ILE A 401 -15.72 13.20 -0.64
N LEU A 402 -15.25 13.82 -1.72
CA LEU A 402 -16.13 14.57 -2.64
C LEU A 402 -17.06 13.65 -3.43
N LEU A 403 -16.59 12.46 -3.82
CA LEU A 403 -17.41 11.45 -4.48
C LEU A 403 -18.53 10.96 -3.55
N ASP A 404 -18.22 10.74 -2.26
CA ASP A 404 -19.22 10.39 -1.26
C ASP A 404 -20.30 11.47 -1.15
N LEU A 405 -19.91 12.75 -1.02
CA LEU A 405 -20.84 13.87 -0.96
C LEU A 405 -21.68 13.99 -2.23
N ALA A 406 -21.07 13.84 -3.40
CA ALA A 406 -21.77 13.92 -4.70
C ALA A 406 -22.75 12.76 -4.89
N VAL A 407 -22.39 11.53 -4.51
CA VAL A 407 -23.28 10.36 -4.55
C VAL A 407 -24.47 10.55 -3.60
N ARG A 408 -24.23 11.06 -2.39
CA ARG A 408 -25.29 11.41 -1.42
C ARG A 408 -26.23 12.47 -1.97
N GLU A 409 -25.71 13.50 -2.59
CA GLU A 409 -26.54 14.56 -3.17
C GLU A 409 -27.39 14.03 -4.33
N ALA A 410 -26.77 13.32 -5.27
CA ALA A 410 -27.44 12.76 -6.46
C ALA A 410 -28.52 11.73 -6.09
N SER A 411 -28.31 10.95 -5.05
CA SER A 411 -29.26 9.92 -4.57
C SER A 411 -30.25 10.43 -3.51
N HIS A 412 -30.25 11.73 -3.20
CA HIS A 412 -31.03 12.28 -2.08
C HIS A 412 -30.74 11.58 -0.74
N GLY A 413 -29.47 11.22 -0.51
CA GLY A 413 -28.99 10.57 0.71
C GLY A 413 -29.21 9.07 0.77
N GLN A 414 -29.77 8.44 -0.25
CA GLN A 414 -30.09 7.00 -0.23
C GLN A 414 -28.85 6.10 -0.44
N THR A 415 -27.78 6.63 -1.01
CA THR A 415 -26.52 5.92 -1.24
C THR A 415 -25.32 6.80 -0.91
N SER A 416 -24.16 6.18 -0.73
CA SER A 416 -22.92 6.78 -0.29
C SER A 416 -21.73 6.07 -0.94
N LEU A 417 -20.51 6.48 -0.61
CA LEU A 417 -19.28 5.77 -1.01
C LEU A 417 -19.28 4.29 -0.54
N ARG A 418 -19.95 3.99 0.57
CA ARG A 418 -20.15 2.62 1.04
C ARG A 418 -20.82 1.74 -0.03
N GLU A 419 -21.92 2.21 -0.62
CA GLU A 419 -22.63 1.47 -1.65
C GLU A 419 -21.80 1.34 -2.93
N VAL A 420 -20.94 2.33 -3.25
CA VAL A 420 -19.98 2.23 -4.37
C VAL A 420 -19.00 1.07 -4.12
N PHE A 421 -18.32 1.01 -2.97
CA PHE A 421 -17.42 -0.10 -2.64
C PHE A 421 -18.13 -1.45 -2.61
N GLN A 422 -19.30 -1.52 -2.00
CA GLN A 422 -20.09 -2.76 -1.95
C GLN A 422 -20.55 -3.20 -3.35
N TRP A 423 -20.88 -2.25 -4.23
CA TRP A 423 -21.24 -2.56 -5.62
C TRP A 423 -20.03 -3.12 -6.37
N MET A 424 -18.87 -2.51 -6.25
CA MET A 424 -17.63 -2.98 -6.85
C MET A 424 -17.24 -4.38 -6.33
N ASN A 425 -17.36 -4.60 -5.02
CA ASN A 425 -17.12 -5.91 -4.43
C ASN A 425 -18.07 -6.99 -5.02
N ARG A 426 -19.36 -6.70 -5.15
CA ARG A 426 -20.34 -7.64 -5.72
C ARG A 426 -20.16 -7.87 -7.22
N ASN A 427 -19.77 -6.83 -7.98
CA ASN A 427 -19.79 -6.88 -9.45
C ASN A 427 -18.44 -7.17 -10.09
N TYR A 428 -17.35 -6.88 -9.38
CA TYR A 428 -15.99 -7.23 -9.80
C TYR A 428 -15.42 -8.35 -8.93
N ALA A 429 -15.05 -8.08 -7.69
CA ALA A 429 -14.31 -8.99 -6.83
C ALA A 429 -14.97 -10.37 -6.67
N LYS A 430 -16.23 -10.42 -6.24
CA LYS A 430 -16.98 -11.70 -6.05
C LYS A 430 -17.29 -12.46 -7.34
N LYS A 431 -17.10 -11.82 -8.49
CA LYS A 431 -17.23 -12.46 -9.82
C LYS A 431 -15.88 -12.83 -10.44
N GLY A 432 -14.77 -12.66 -9.70
CA GLY A 432 -13.42 -12.88 -10.21
C GLY A 432 -13.07 -11.97 -11.39
N ARG A 433 -13.58 -10.75 -11.39
CA ARG A 433 -13.36 -9.73 -12.43
C ARG A 433 -12.59 -8.57 -11.84
N PHE A 434 -11.84 -7.89 -12.69
CA PHE A 434 -11.04 -6.71 -12.36
C PHE A 434 -11.65 -5.48 -13.03
N PHE A 435 -11.60 -4.34 -12.37
CA PHE A 435 -12.25 -3.14 -12.87
C PHE A 435 -11.35 -2.34 -13.82
N PRO A 436 -11.91 -1.69 -14.86
CA PRO A 436 -11.16 -0.88 -15.80
C PRO A 436 -10.89 0.51 -15.22
N ASP A 437 -9.77 0.69 -14.54
CA ASP A 437 -9.29 1.96 -13.97
C ASP A 437 -10.43 2.88 -13.45
N SER A 438 -10.36 4.19 -13.66
CA SER A 438 -11.37 5.15 -13.18
C SER A 438 -12.78 4.93 -13.77
N GLU A 439 -12.87 4.31 -14.96
CA GLU A 439 -14.16 4.02 -15.59
C GLU A 439 -14.99 3.03 -14.76
N GLY A 440 -14.34 2.02 -14.16
CA GLY A 440 -15.03 1.06 -13.29
C GLY A 440 -15.56 1.70 -12.01
N VAL A 441 -14.85 2.69 -11.48
CA VAL A 441 -15.30 3.47 -10.31
C VAL A 441 -16.49 4.36 -10.68
N ARG A 442 -16.43 5.00 -11.87
CA ARG A 442 -17.54 5.79 -12.41
C ARG A 442 -18.78 4.93 -12.60
N GLU A 443 -18.64 3.77 -13.24
CA GLU A 443 -19.75 2.80 -13.42
C GLU A 443 -20.43 2.45 -12.09
N ALA A 444 -19.64 2.23 -11.04
CA ALA A 444 -20.17 1.94 -9.72
C ALA A 444 -20.94 3.14 -9.13
N ALA A 445 -20.39 4.34 -9.20
CA ALA A 445 -21.04 5.56 -8.72
C ALA A 445 -22.36 5.83 -9.45
N GLU A 446 -22.39 5.70 -10.78
CA GLU A 446 -23.58 5.86 -11.60
C GLU A 446 -24.64 4.78 -11.29
N ALA A 447 -24.19 3.52 -11.09
CA ALA A 447 -25.09 2.41 -10.79
C ALA A 447 -25.80 2.57 -9.43
N VAL A 448 -25.13 3.10 -8.40
CA VAL A 448 -25.73 3.23 -7.08
C VAL A 448 -26.52 4.53 -6.90
N SER A 449 -26.15 5.61 -7.60
CA SER A 449 -26.82 6.91 -7.51
C SER A 449 -27.92 7.10 -8.54
N HIS A 450 -27.95 6.28 -9.59
CA HIS A 450 -28.80 6.43 -10.78
C HIS A 450 -28.65 7.79 -11.49
N SER A 451 -27.42 8.35 -11.45
CA SER A 451 -27.10 9.67 -12.00
C SER A 451 -25.79 9.61 -12.80
N ASP A 452 -25.62 10.53 -13.74
CA ASP A 452 -24.39 10.66 -14.53
C ASP A 452 -23.27 11.28 -13.70
N PHE A 453 -22.13 10.63 -13.66
CA PHE A 453 -20.91 11.11 -13.00
C PHE A 453 -19.78 11.45 -13.99
N GLY A 454 -20.06 11.41 -15.29
CA GLY A 454 -19.07 11.77 -16.30
C GLY A 454 -18.44 13.14 -16.07
N TRP A 455 -19.23 14.11 -15.60
CA TRP A 455 -18.75 15.46 -15.26
C TRP A 455 -17.71 15.46 -14.13
N PHE A 456 -17.91 14.66 -13.07
CA PHE A 456 -17.02 14.59 -11.91
C PHE A 456 -15.66 14.01 -12.32
N PHE A 457 -15.71 12.88 -13.05
CA PHE A 457 -14.51 12.20 -13.52
C PHE A 457 -13.73 13.05 -14.54
N ALA A 458 -14.42 13.65 -15.51
CA ALA A 458 -13.78 14.48 -16.52
C ALA A 458 -13.10 15.74 -15.94
N LYS A 459 -13.68 16.34 -14.92
CA LYS A 459 -13.15 17.58 -14.31
C LYS A 459 -12.03 17.31 -13.31
N TYR A 460 -12.23 16.37 -12.36
CA TYR A 460 -11.43 16.28 -11.15
C TYR A 460 -10.56 15.02 -11.08
N VAL A 461 -10.94 13.95 -11.79
CA VAL A 461 -10.19 12.69 -11.79
C VAL A 461 -9.20 12.64 -12.95
N SER A 462 -9.68 12.71 -14.20
CA SER A 462 -8.86 12.77 -15.41
C SER A 462 -8.49 14.19 -15.81
N GLY A 463 -9.22 15.19 -15.33
CA GLY A 463 -8.95 16.61 -15.52
C GLY A 463 -8.23 17.26 -14.36
N THR A 464 -7.91 18.53 -14.56
CA THR A 464 -7.22 19.39 -13.59
C THR A 464 -8.00 20.67 -13.29
N GLU A 465 -9.33 20.63 -13.45
CA GLU A 465 -10.16 21.77 -13.07
C GLU A 465 -10.07 22.01 -11.57
N GLU A 466 -10.03 23.31 -11.18
CA GLU A 466 -10.06 23.68 -9.76
C GLU A 466 -11.33 23.17 -9.10
N ILE A 467 -11.19 22.64 -7.91
CA ILE A 467 -12.30 22.03 -7.17
C ILE A 467 -13.08 23.11 -6.44
N PRO A 468 -14.40 23.26 -6.73
CA PRO A 468 -15.25 24.22 -5.99
C PRO A 468 -15.65 23.63 -4.64
N TRP A 469 -14.71 23.56 -3.70
CA TRP A 469 -14.84 22.91 -2.39
C TRP A 469 -16.17 23.23 -1.69
N ASN A 470 -16.54 24.49 -1.68
CA ASN A 470 -17.76 24.97 -1.01
C ASN A 470 -19.06 24.49 -1.66
N ASP A 471 -19.04 24.10 -2.94
CA ASP A 471 -20.23 23.54 -3.58
C ASP A 471 -20.53 22.13 -3.06
N PHE A 472 -19.49 21.35 -2.72
CA PHE A 472 -19.64 20.03 -2.12
C PHE A 472 -19.98 20.10 -0.63
N PHE A 473 -19.22 20.87 0.16
CA PHE A 473 -19.39 20.91 1.61
C PHE A 473 -20.72 21.55 2.04
N ARG A 474 -21.28 22.44 1.22
CA ARG A 474 -22.61 23.01 1.45
C ARG A 474 -23.69 21.93 1.62
N SER A 475 -23.58 20.81 0.95
CA SER A 475 -24.53 19.69 1.02
C SER A 475 -24.68 19.12 2.43
N VAL A 476 -23.65 19.26 3.26
CA VAL A 476 -23.59 18.82 4.68
C VAL A 476 -23.57 20.00 5.67
N GLY A 477 -23.89 21.21 5.21
CA GLY A 477 -23.97 22.38 6.06
C GLY A 477 -22.64 22.98 6.53
N LEU A 478 -21.56 22.62 5.83
CA LEU A 478 -20.21 23.13 6.06
C LEU A 478 -19.78 24.10 4.97
N HIS A 479 -18.82 24.94 5.30
CA HIS A 479 -18.11 25.76 4.33
C HIS A 479 -16.62 25.84 4.69
N LEU A 480 -15.78 25.84 3.67
CA LEU A 480 -14.35 25.99 3.78
C LEU A 480 -13.99 27.47 3.85
N MET A 481 -13.36 27.86 4.94
CA MET A 481 -12.84 29.21 5.14
C MET A 481 -11.36 29.24 4.79
N GLU A 482 -10.97 30.19 3.98
CA GLU A 482 -9.57 30.51 3.71
C GLU A 482 -9.06 31.53 4.71
N GLY A 483 -7.93 31.25 5.33
CA GLY A 483 -7.19 32.14 6.21
C GLY A 483 -5.77 32.37 5.69
N LYS A 484 -5.09 33.36 6.21
CA LYS A 484 -3.69 33.63 5.95
C LYS A 484 -2.94 33.71 7.25
N ASN A 485 -1.93 32.88 7.39
CA ASN A 485 -1.00 32.93 8.51
C ASN A 485 0.37 33.35 8.02
N THR A 486 1.09 34.07 8.86
CA THR A 486 2.49 34.34 8.62
C THR A 486 3.31 33.32 9.40
N THR A 487 4.03 32.47 8.68
CA THR A 487 4.89 31.43 9.25
C THR A 487 6.36 31.79 9.09
N ALA A 488 7.20 31.21 9.92
CA ALA A 488 8.65 31.32 9.77
C ALA A 488 9.08 30.69 8.44
N ASP A 489 10.10 31.24 7.81
CA ASP A 489 10.72 30.71 6.61
C ASP A 489 12.25 30.71 6.79
N ALA A 490 12.79 29.53 7.02
CA ALA A 490 14.24 29.36 7.14
C ALA A 490 14.98 29.53 5.81
N GLY A 491 14.25 29.57 4.68
CA GLY A 491 14.80 29.76 3.34
C GLY A 491 15.41 28.52 2.72
N PHE A 492 15.13 27.34 3.24
CA PHE A 492 15.57 26.07 2.66
C PHE A 492 14.65 24.92 3.05
N VAL A 493 14.72 23.85 2.28
CA VAL A 493 14.07 22.57 2.56
C VAL A 493 15.16 21.53 2.79
N ALA A 494 15.03 20.71 3.81
CA ALA A 494 15.95 19.61 4.06
C ALA A 494 15.18 18.33 4.38
N SER A 495 15.73 17.22 3.95
CA SER A 495 15.16 15.88 4.16
C SER A 495 16.24 14.83 4.33
N ARG A 496 15.89 13.68 4.90
CA ARG A 496 16.72 12.48 4.92
C ARG A 496 16.27 11.52 3.83
N ASN A 497 17.21 10.78 3.28
CA ASN A 497 16.90 9.59 2.48
C ASN A 497 17.08 8.40 3.43
N PHE A 498 15.99 7.75 3.86
CA PHE A 498 16.02 6.59 4.76
C PHE A 498 17.06 6.76 5.91
N ASP A 499 18.15 6.03 5.86
CA ASP A 499 19.23 6.04 6.88
C ASP A 499 20.29 7.10 6.63
N GLY A 500 20.11 7.94 5.61
CA GLY A 500 21.09 8.95 5.23
C GLY A 500 21.14 10.15 6.17
N PRO A 501 22.16 10.98 6.04
CA PRO A 501 22.23 12.24 6.75
C PRO A 501 21.13 13.21 6.27
N MET A 502 20.73 14.15 7.13
CA MET A 502 19.88 15.28 6.73
C MET A 502 20.59 16.10 5.66
N MET A 503 19.98 16.25 4.51
CA MET A 503 20.57 17.00 3.39
C MET A 503 19.65 18.16 2.96
N VAL A 504 20.28 19.26 2.57
CA VAL A 504 19.59 20.39 1.96
C VAL A 504 19.09 19.96 0.57
N GLY A 505 17.79 19.82 0.43
CA GLY A 505 17.13 19.43 -0.82
C GLY A 505 16.95 20.62 -1.79
N ALA A 506 16.61 21.79 -1.23
CA ALA A 506 16.48 23.04 -1.98
C ALA A 506 16.81 24.24 -1.09
N VAL A 507 17.29 25.31 -1.71
CA VAL A 507 17.46 26.62 -1.08
C VAL A 507 16.59 27.60 -1.82
N THR A 508 15.77 28.37 -1.11
CA THR A 508 14.89 29.38 -1.69
C THR A 508 15.73 30.50 -2.29
N ALA A 509 15.50 30.77 -3.59
CA ALA A 509 16.21 31.82 -4.30
C ALA A 509 16.01 33.19 -3.64
N ALA A 510 17.06 33.97 -3.55
CA ALA A 510 17.10 35.28 -2.90
C ALA A 510 16.74 35.27 -1.39
N SER A 511 16.72 34.11 -0.75
CA SER A 511 16.56 33.98 0.71
C SER A 511 17.83 34.42 1.47
N GLU A 512 17.67 34.62 2.79
CA GLU A 512 18.83 34.88 3.67
C GLU A 512 19.72 33.61 3.80
N ALA A 513 19.14 32.40 3.68
CA ALA A 513 19.90 31.15 3.64
C ALA A 513 20.85 31.09 2.45
N GLU A 514 20.36 31.45 1.24
CA GLU A 514 21.19 31.53 0.04
C GLU A 514 22.32 32.56 0.20
N ARG A 515 21.99 33.77 0.72
CA ARG A 515 22.97 34.81 0.99
C ARG A 515 24.02 34.41 2.03
N ALA A 516 23.62 33.59 3.01
CA ALA A 516 24.56 33.01 3.98
C ALA A 516 25.46 31.93 3.39
N GLY A 517 25.17 31.48 2.16
CA GLY A 517 25.98 30.51 1.44
C GLY A 517 25.56 29.06 1.62
N LEU A 518 24.34 28.80 2.09
CA LEU A 518 23.75 27.44 2.10
C LEU A 518 23.54 26.98 0.65
N GLN A 519 23.82 25.70 0.38
CA GLN A 519 23.72 25.13 -0.97
C GLN A 519 22.93 23.82 -0.95
N THR A 520 22.18 23.59 -2.00
CA THR A 520 21.57 22.29 -2.25
C THR A 520 22.64 21.20 -2.26
N GLY A 521 22.38 20.10 -1.54
CA GLY A 521 23.32 18.99 -1.37
C GLY A 521 24.25 19.13 -0.16
N ASP A 522 24.21 20.24 0.58
CA ASP A 522 24.93 20.36 1.85
C ASP A 522 24.34 19.36 2.87
N THR A 523 25.19 18.68 3.62
CA THR A 523 24.78 17.83 4.73
C THR A 523 24.64 18.67 6.00
N ILE A 524 23.47 18.65 6.62
CA ILE A 524 23.22 19.34 7.89
C ILE A 524 23.77 18.48 9.04
N LEU A 525 24.66 19.05 9.83
CA LEU A 525 25.28 18.41 10.98
C LEU A 525 24.64 18.86 12.30
N ALA A 526 24.21 20.12 12.38
CA ALA A 526 23.52 20.68 13.54
C ALA A 526 22.68 21.89 13.15
N ILE A 527 21.58 22.12 13.86
CA ILE A 527 20.73 23.30 13.80
C ILE A 527 20.65 23.88 15.21
N ASN A 528 21.06 25.15 15.37
CA ASN A 528 21.13 25.83 16.66
C ASN A 528 21.89 25.00 17.73
N GLY A 529 22.96 24.30 17.30
CA GLY A 529 23.81 23.47 18.14
C GLY A 529 23.29 22.06 18.44
N ASN A 530 22.06 21.73 18.01
CA ASN A 530 21.46 20.41 18.20
C ASN A 530 21.58 19.56 16.93
N PRO A 531 21.74 18.22 17.04
CA PRO A 531 21.64 17.33 15.90
C PRO A 531 20.30 17.53 15.19
N PRO A 532 20.27 17.44 13.85
CA PRO A 532 18.99 17.57 13.13
C PRO A 532 18.07 16.40 13.47
N GLY A 533 16.77 16.70 13.66
CA GLY A 533 15.72 15.71 13.88
C GLY A 533 15.49 14.80 12.67
N GLN A 534 14.40 14.05 12.69
CA GLN A 534 14.00 13.19 11.56
C GLN A 534 13.61 14.03 10.34
N GLU A 535 12.84 15.07 10.56
CA GLU A 535 12.42 16.04 9.55
C GLU A 535 12.88 17.43 9.98
N PHE A 536 13.09 18.30 9.00
CA PHE A 536 13.28 19.71 9.22
C PHE A 536 11.99 20.46 8.91
N SER A 537 11.45 21.13 9.93
CA SER A 537 10.46 22.19 9.75
C SER A 537 10.77 23.32 10.73
N GLU A 538 10.35 24.51 10.41
CA GLU A 538 10.48 25.68 11.29
C GLU A 538 9.70 25.47 12.59
N GLU A 539 8.52 24.83 12.50
CA GLU A 539 7.70 24.50 13.66
C GLU A 539 8.37 23.48 14.58
N ALA A 540 8.91 22.36 14.02
CA ALA A 540 9.61 21.33 14.79
C ALA A 540 10.88 21.87 15.47
N THR A 541 11.49 22.92 14.91
CA THR A 541 12.67 23.58 15.49
C THR A 541 12.31 24.76 16.39
N GLY A 542 11.00 25.12 16.50
CA GLY A 542 10.52 26.25 17.29
C GLY A 542 10.99 27.61 16.78
N LEU A 543 11.31 27.73 15.49
CA LEU A 543 11.78 28.96 14.87
C LEU A 543 10.60 29.94 14.62
N ALA A 544 10.81 31.20 14.94
CA ALA A 544 9.91 32.29 14.60
C ALA A 544 10.54 33.23 13.56
N ALA A 545 9.72 33.92 12.81
CA ALA A 545 10.18 34.96 11.87
C ALA A 545 11.00 36.03 12.61
N GLY A 546 12.18 36.35 12.11
CA GLY A 546 13.13 37.28 12.72
C GLY A 546 14.12 36.64 13.71
N ASP A 547 13.93 35.38 14.07
CA ASP A 547 14.90 34.64 14.85
C ASP A 547 16.24 34.50 14.10
N THR A 548 17.28 34.22 14.85
CA THR A 548 18.57 33.88 14.23
C THR A 548 18.76 32.38 14.25
N ILE A 549 18.86 31.77 13.06
CA ILE A 549 19.20 30.36 12.89
C ILE A 549 20.72 30.20 12.66
N THR A 550 21.33 29.19 13.27
CA THR A 550 22.69 28.77 13.03
C THR A 550 22.69 27.34 12.53
N VAL A 551 23.21 27.11 11.33
CA VAL A 551 23.24 25.77 10.71
C VAL A 551 24.69 25.37 10.45
N LYS A 552 25.11 24.26 11.06
CA LYS A 552 26.40 23.65 10.77
C LYS A 552 26.22 22.65 9.65
N VAL A 553 26.94 22.85 8.56
CA VAL A 553 26.84 21.99 7.37
C VAL A 553 28.21 21.42 6.99
N ARG A 554 28.16 20.27 6.29
CA ARG A 554 29.33 19.73 5.57
C ARG A 554 29.05 19.85 4.07
N SER A 555 29.91 20.61 3.40
CA SER A 555 29.88 20.88 1.97
C SER A 555 31.21 20.46 1.34
N ARG A 556 31.18 19.55 0.35
CA ARG A 556 32.39 19.07 -0.35
C ARG A 556 33.57 18.68 0.58
N GLY A 557 33.23 18.04 1.71
CA GLY A 557 34.23 17.57 2.70
C GLY A 557 34.68 18.60 3.72
N SER A 558 34.25 19.85 3.63
CA SER A 558 34.59 20.92 4.59
C SER A 558 33.36 21.26 5.45
N GLU A 559 33.57 21.43 6.75
CA GLU A 559 32.53 21.89 7.67
C GLU A 559 32.47 23.40 7.72
N ARG A 560 31.30 23.97 7.71
CA ARG A 560 31.04 25.41 7.81
C ARG A 560 29.87 25.64 8.77
N GLU A 561 29.93 26.76 9.48
CA GLU A 561 28.80 27.25 10.26
C GLU A 561 28.25 28.49 9.58
N LEU A 562 26.96 28.43 9.26
CA LEU A 562 26.23 29.48 8.56
C LEU A 562 25.19 30.07 9.52
N LYS A 563 24.97 31.38 9.42
CA LYS A 563 24.06 32.09 10.31
C LYS A 563 23.29 33.16 9.55
N TRP A 564 21.97 33.18 9.74
CA TRP A 564 21.12 34.17 9.13
C TRP A 564 19.84 34.41 9.94
N LYS A 565 19.02 35.38 9.53
CA LYS A 565 17.72 35.64 10.12
C LYS A 565 16.65 34.86 9.36
N VAL A 566 15.80 34.18 10.12
CA VAL A 566 14.63 33.47 9.59
C VAL A 566 13.67 34.50 8.99
N GLY A 567 13.29 34.28 7.74
CA GLY A 567 12.30 35.09 7.03
C GLY A 567 10.89 34.83 7.52
N ALA A 568 9.94 35.39 6.78
CA ALA A 568 8.52 35.13 6.96
C ALA A 568 7.89 34.82 5.60
N ARG A 569 7.01 33.83 5.56
CA ARG A 569 6.15 33.55 4.40
C ARG A 569 4.69 33.62 4.78
N GLU A 570 3.84 34.09 3.87
CA GLU A 570 2.40 33.91 4.01
C GLU A 570 2.07 32.46 3.62
N GLU A 571 1.31 31.79 4.46
CA GLU A 571 0.76 30.47 4.22
C GLU A 571 -0.77 30.56 4.21
N ILE A 572 -1.38 30.02 3.17
CA ILE A 572 -2.84 29.90 3.10
C ILE A 572 -3.22 28.71 3.98
N THR A 573 -4.14 28.95 4.90
CA THR A 573 -4.72 27.94 5.78
C THR A 573 -6.18 27.77 5.47
N TYR A 574 -6.67 26.56 5.68
CA TYR A 574 -8.08 26.23 5.48
C TYR A 574 -8.68 25.72 6.79
N GLU A 575 -9.98 26.00 6.97
CA GLU A 575 -10.76 25.52 8.11
C GLU A 575 -12.18 25.24 7.66
N LEU A 576 -12.70 24.04 7.95
CA LEU A 576 -14.11 23.73 7.76
C LEU A 576 -14.91 24.28 8.93
N LYS A 577 -15.98 25.04 8.65
CA LYS A 577 -16.87 25.63 9.65
C LYS A 577 -18.32 25.39 9.31
N ASP A 578 -19.16 25.42 10.35
CA ASP A 578 -20.60 25.44 10.17
C ASP A 578 -21.04 26.67 9.37
N MET A 579 -21.99 26.47 8.48
CA MET A 579 -22.71 27.58 7.85
C MET A 579 -23.58 28.30 8.87
N ASP A 580 -23.79 29.62 8.73
CA ASP A 580 -24.64 30.42 9.62
C ASP A 580 -26.06 29.85 9.77
N LYS A 581 -26.55 29.18 8.75
CA LYS A 581 -27.87 28.52 8.72
C LYS A 581 -27.74 27.17 8.09
N VAL A 582 -27.94 26.15 8.88
CA VAL A 582 -27.94 24.74 8.43
C VAL A 582 -29.38 24.22 8.44
N SER A 583 -29.86 23.70 7.35
CA SER A 583 -31.20 23.08 7.26
C SER A 583 -31.22 21.71 7.97
N ALA A 584 -32.41 21.26 8.33
CA ALA A 584 -32.59 19.94 8.92
C ALA A 584 -32.11 18.82 7.97
N GLU A 585 -32.27 19.01 6.66
CA GLU A 585 -31.78 18.07 5.64
C GLU A 585 -30.24 18.02 5.59
N GLN A 586 -29.56 19.15 5.59
CA GLN A 586 -28.11 19.23 5.66
C GLN A 586 -27.57 18.57 6.94
N GLN A 587 -28.21 18.84 8.08
CA GLN A 587 -27.82 18.22 9.35
C GLN A 587 -27.99 16.70 9.33
N ALA A 588 -29.09 16.19 8.78
CA ALA A 588 -29.32 14.76 8.64
C ALA A 588 -28.29 14.11 7.69
N ARG A 589 -27.97 14.80 6.58
CA ARG A 589 -26.96 14.34 5.63
C ARG A 589 -25.55 14.33 6.25
N ARG A 590 -25.20 15.36 7.03
CA ARG A 590 -23.93 15.41 7.77
C ARG A 590 -23.82 14.26 8.77
N THR A 591 -24.86 14.00 9.55
CA THR A 591 -24.88 12.87 10.49
C THR A 591 -24.64 11.54 9.78
N ALA A 592 -25.34 11.29 8.68
CA ALA A 592 -25.17 10.08 7.90
C ALA A 592 -23.77 10.00 7.23
N TRP A 593 -23.23 11.14 6.81
CA TRP A 593 -21.88 11.22 6.23
C TRP A 593 -20.81 10.85 7.25
N LEU A 594 -20.84 11.45 8.45
CA LEU A 594 -19.89 11.12 9.53
C LEU A 594 -20.02 9.68 10.03
N GLN A 595 -21.18 9.07 9.87
CA GLN A 595 -21.41 7.65 10.16
C GLN A 595 -20.99 6.73 8.99
N GLY A 596 -20.68 7.29 7.82
CA GLY A 596 -20.37 6.52 6.62
C GLY A 596 -21.55 5.66 6.13
N GLU A 597 -22.78 6.08 6.38
CA GLU A 597 -24.02 5.34 6.05
C GLU A 597 -24.94 6.17 5.17
N ALA A 598 -25.84 5.53 4.44
CA ALA A 598 -26.94 6.21 3.79
C ALA A 598 -27.90 6.82 4.85
N GLN A 599 -28.63 7.86 4.48
CA GLN A 599 -29.68 8.41 5.37
C GLN A 599 -30.76 7.33 5.60
N ALA A 600 -31.22 7.24 6.83
CA ALA A 600 -32.41 6.46 7.11
C ALA A 600 -33.60 7.03 6.33
N PRO A 601 -34.49 6.19 5.75
CA PRO A 601 -35.62 6.60 4.96
C PRO A 601 -36.64 7.42 5.77
#